data_2da00474bf72dc5b647756fa95dd37d2
#
_entry.id   2da00474bf72dc5b647756fa95dd37d2
#
_cell.length_a   1.000
_cell.length_b   1.000
_cell.length_c   1.000
_cell.angle_alpha   90.00
_cell.angle_beta   90.00
_cell.angle_gamma   90.00
#
_symmetry.space_group_name_H-M   'P 1'
#
loop_
_entity.id
_entity.type
_entity.pdbx_description
1 polymer ?
#
loop_
_entity_poly.entity_id
_entity_poly.type
_entity_poly.pdbx_seq_one_letter_code
_entity_poly.pdbx_strand_id
1 'polypeptide(L)'
;MVDKRSSPLGEVTPFLTQKTKLKVYKDVGNWQVIVGELHAKKRLGGELRYSIEELNPYLNREERNPYILNTALLEGREIKDDPHPTGAMNQLGKLEDGNVAELFFSIRTLRSPEEVLKLLSNYDVKATSMAVFAGELKDFKLGTYSSSGADYMIPHLTLRPKVQFGDNHSLSLWHTFFSEDTEITDHVKQLIADVEWMTDNIKYNGVDEDIKRLAYLRKNGVQVYGATVTGPVRELEKLKEEQEFWEFRLGRIEVWNWD
;
A
#
# COMPACT_ATOMS: atom_id res chain seq x y z
N MET A 1 -4.24 -5.01 -6.60
CA MET A 1 -3.54 -5.81 -7.61
C MET A 1 -4.49 -6.13 -8.77
N VAL A 2 -4.05 -6.10 -10.02
CA VAL A 2 -4.90 -6.15 -11.21
C VAL A 2 -4.79 -7.50 -11.93
N ASP A 3 -5.94 -8.11 -12.31
CA ASP A 3 -5.97 -9.44 -12.94
C ASP A 3 -5.27 -9.48 -14.30
N LYS A 4 -4.46 -10.50 -14.49
CA LYS A 4 -3.68 -10.80 -15.70
C LYS A 4 -4.50 -11.28 -16.90
N ARG A 5 -5.75 -11.72 -16.69
CA ARG A 5 -6.55 -12.40 -17.72
C ARG A 5 -7.40 -11.47 -18.56
N SER A 6 -7.54 -10.24 -18.16
CA SER A 6 -8.21 -9.22 -18.96
C SER A 6 -7.21 -8.51 -19.86
N SER A 7 -7.53 -8.35 -21.13
CA SER A 7 -6.69 -7.59 -22.05
C SER A 7 -6.39 -6.21 -21.46
N PRO A 8 -5.12 -5.83 -21.26
CA PRO A 8 -4.76 -4.52 -20.70
C PRO A 8 -5.16 -3.37 -21.61
N LEU A 9 -5.44 -3.66 -22.86
CA LEU A 9 -5.78 -2.68 -23.91
C LEU A 9 -7.27 -2.45 -24.04
N GLY A 10 -8.12 -2.72 -23.08
CA GLY A 10 -9.54 -2.40 -23.09
C GLY A 10 -10.19 -2.12 -24.47
N GLU A 11 -11.48 -2.24 -24.59
CA GLU A 11 -12.20 -1.94 -25.83
C GLU A 11 -12.11 -0.46 -26.19
N VAL A 12 -11.68 -0.17 -27.41
CA VAL A 12 -11.73 1.19 -27.97
C VAL A 12 -13.14 1.44 -28.48
N THR A 13 -13.85 2.38 -27.88
CA THR A 13 -15.18 2.78 -28.34
C THR A 13 -15.11 3.67 -29.57
N PRO A 14 -16.22 3.79 -30.39
CA PRO A 14 -16.26 4.69 -31.56
C PRO A 14 -15.90 6.15 -31.26
N PHE A 15 -16.02 6.58 -30.00
CA PHE A 15 -15.65 7.93 -29.52
C PHE A 15 -14.17 8.06 -29.10
N LEU A 16 -13.29 7.19 -29.56
CA LEU A 16 -11.84 7.20 -29.26
C LEU A 16 -11.59 7.17 -27.73
N THR A 17 -12.40 6.43 -27.03
CA THR A 17 -12.28 6.21 -25.59
C THR A 17 -11.90 4.76 -25.33
N GLN A 18 -10.83 4.55 -24.62
CA GLN A 18 -10.42 3.23 -24.17
C GLN A 18 -11.04 2.97 -22.78
N LYS A 19 -11.73 1.85 -22.62
CA LYS A 19 -12.30 1.41 -21.34
C LYS A 19 -11.67 0.08 -20.95
N THR A 20 -11.33 -0.07 -19.69
CA THR A 20 -10.87 -1.35 -19.15
C THR A 20 -11.53 -1.63 -17.81
N LYS A 21 -11.73 -2.90 -17.53
CA LYS A 21 -12.28 -3.42 -16.28
C LYS A 21 -11.33 -4.49 -15.77
N LEU A 22 -10.82 -4.31 -14.56
CA LEU A 22 -9.78 -5.14 -13.99
C LEU A 22 -10.16 -5.56 -12.57
N LYS A 23 -9.92 -6.80 -12.20
CA LYS A 23 -10.11 -7.25 -10.82
C LYS A 23 -8.97 -6.75 -9.94
N VAL A 24 -9.33 -6.32 -8.75
CA VAL A 24 -8.38 -5.91 -7.70
C VAL A 24 -8.22 -7.06 -6.74
N TYR A 25 -6.98 -7.45 -6.50
CA TYR A 25 -6.62 -8.55 -5.61
C TYR A 25 -5.84 -8.04 -4.40
N LYS A 26 -5.98 -8.77 -3.30
CA LYS A 26 -5.12 -8.68 -2.13
C LYS A 26 -4.55 -10.05 -1.79
N ASP A 27 -3.38 -10.06 -1.19
CA ASP A 27 -2.78 -11.28 -0.68
C ASP A 27 -3.09 -11.40 0.82
N VAL A 28 -3.69 -12.53 1.20
CA VAL A 28 -3.96 -12.88 2.60
C VAL A 28 -3.41 -14.28 2.83
N GLY A 29 -2.32 -14.37 3.60
CA GLY A 29 -1.50 -15.56 3.58
C GLY A 29 -0.94 -15.80 2.17
N ASN A 30 -1.01 -17.00 1.69
CA ASN A 30 -0.57 -17.39 0.35
C ASN A 30 -1.67 -17.29 -0.73
N TRP A 31 -2.87 -16.81 -0.38
CA TRP A 31 -3.98 -16.71 -1.33
C TRP A 31 -4.19 -15.29 -1.83
N GLN A 32 -4.48 -15.19 -3.13
CA GLN A 32 -4.97 -13.97 -3.76
C GLN A 32 -6.49 -13.92 -3.67
N VAL A 33 -7.02 -12.95 -2.95
CA VAL A 33 -8.46 -12.72 -2.81
C VAL A 33 -8.90 -11.54 -3.64
N ILE A 34 -10.01 -11.67 -4.36
CA ILE A 34 -10.60 -10.57 -5.11
C ILE A 34 -11.32 -9.66 -4.11
N VAL A 35 -10.90 -8.40 -4.05
CA VAL A 35 -11.46 -7.39 -3.13
C VAL A 35 -12.25 -6.30 -3.85
N GLY A 36 -12.14 -6.20 -5.16
CA GLY A 36 -12.86 -5.20 -5.92
C GLY A 36 -12.70 -5.32 -7.43
N GLU A 37 -13.31 -4.39 -8.15
CA GLU A 37 -13.15 -4.19 -9.58
C GLU A 37 -12.74 -2.74 -9.87
N LEU A 38 -11.68 -2.56 -10.63
CA LEU A 38 -11.23 -1.28 -11.15
C LEU A 38 -11.88 -1.03 -12.51
N HIS A 39 -12.58 0.05 -12.63
CA HIS A 39 -13.13 0.56 -13.90
C HIS A 39 -12.30 1.77 -14.33
N ALA A 40 -11.59 1.70 -15.44
CA ALA A 40 -10.80 2.80 -15.95
C ALA A 40 -11.27 3.20 -17.35
N LYS A 41 -11.24 4.50 -17.62
CA LYS A 41 -11.61 5.12 -18.89
C LYS A 41 -10.57 6.17 -19.26
N LYS A 42 -9.87 5.95 -20.39
CA LYS A 42 -8.89 6.89 -20.94
C LYS A 42 -9.46 7.52 -22.21
N ARG A 43 -9.42 8.84 -22.32
CA ARG A 43 -9.77 9.60 -23.53
C ARG A 43 -8.54 9.84 -24.41
N LEU A 44 -8.74 10.08 -25.70
CA LEU A 44 -7.65 10.38 -26.64
C LEU A 44 -6.77 11.54 -26.18
N GLY A 45 -7.34 12.56 -25.50
CA GLY A 45 -6.63 13.69 -24.93
C GLY A 45 -5.80 13.40 -23.68
N GLY A 46 -5.62 12.11 -23.30
CA GLY A 46 -4.84 11.69 -22.14
C GLY A 46 -5.61 11.73 -20.79
N GLU A 47 -6.86 12.22 -20.77
CA GLU A 47 -7.66 12.24 -19.53
C GLU A 47 -7.97 10.80 -19.09
N LEU A 48 -7.56 10.44 -17.87
CA LEU A 48 -7.86 9.18 -17.22
C LEU A 48 -8.89 9.42 -16.09
N ARG A 49 -9.96 8.64 -16.11
CA ARG A 49 -10.91 8.52 -15.01
C ARG A 49 -10.95 7.08 -14.56
N TYR A 50 -10.97 6.85 -13.27
CA TYR A 50 -11.12 5.52 -12.71
C TYR A 50 -12.01 5.53 -11.47
N SER A 51 -12.59 4.38 -11.17
CA SER A 51 -13.29 4.09 -9.93
C SER A 51 -13.00 2.64 -9.54
N ILE A 52 -12.97 2.38 -8.24
CA ILE A 52 -12.85 1.02 -7.69
C ILE A 52 -14.20 0.71 -7.04
N GLU A 53 -14.82 -0.38 -7.48
CA GLU A 53 -16.00 -0.96 -6.86
C GLU A 53 -15.53 -2.05 -5.90
N GLU A 54 -15.77 -1.86 -4.60
CA GLU A 54 -15.42 -2.81 -3.56
C GLU A 54 -16.44 -3.96 -3.52
N LEU A 55 -15.99 -5.21 -3.63
CA LEU A 55 -16.87 -6.38 -3.63
C LEU A 55 -17.35 -6.78 -2.23
N ASN A 56 -16.69 -6.30 -1.18
CA ASN A 56 -17.08 -6.59 0.20
C ASN A 56 -16.87 -5.37 1.11
N PRO A 57 -17.80 -4.37 1.05
CA PRO A 57 -17.64 -3.11 1.77
C PRO A 57 -17.65 -3.26 3.31
N TYR A 58 -18.15 -4.37 3.85
CA TYR A 58 -18.22 -4.60 5.30
C TYR A 58 -16.86 -4.89 5.94
N LEU A 59 -15.91 -5.41 5.16
CA LEU A 59 -14.58 -5.78 5.63
C LEU A 59 -13.52 -4.68 5.40
N ASN A 60 -13.86 -3.62 4.64
CA ASN A 60 -12.86 -2.71 4.08
C ASN A 60 -13.11 -1.22 4.34
N ARG A 61 -14.01 -0.84 5.24
CA ARG A 61 -14.34 0.58 5.48
C ARG A 61 -13.16 1.42 5.98
N GLU A 62 -12.17 0.80 6.60
CA GLU A 62 -11.01 1.47 7.20
C GLU A 62 -9.76 1.45 6.32
N GLU A 63 -9.76 0.71 5.21
CA GLU A 63 -8.56 0.42 4.42
C GLU A 63 -8.11 1.55 3.49
N ARG A 64 -8.89 2.60 3.26
CA ARG A 64 -8.51 3.65 2.31
C ARG A 64 -7.23 4.39 2.71
N ASN A 65 -7.01 4.56 4.01
CA ASN A 65 -5.80 5.16 4.58
C ASN A 65 -5.53 4.52 5.94
N PRO A 66 -5.00 3.29 5.99
CA PRO A 66 -4.85 2.54 7.24
C PRO A 66 -3.72 3.06 8.12
N TYR A 67 -2.87 3.93 7.62
CA TYR A 67 -1.66 4.39 8.30
C TYR A 67 -1.83 5.80 8.84
N ILE A 68 -1.15 6.06 9.96
CA ILE A 68 -1.10 7.37 10.60
C ILE A 68 0.24 8.03 10.29
N LEU A 69 0.17 9.23 9.74
CA LEU A 69 1.31 10.14 9.64
C LEU A 69 1.22 11.14 10.80
N ASN A 70 2.07 10.97 11.81
CA ASN A 70 2.12 11.89 12.95
C ASN A 70 3.03 13.09 12.64
N THR A 71 2.67 14.26 13.15
CA THR A 71 3.47 15.51 12.97
C THR A 71 4.89 15.40 13.50
N ALA A 72 5.15 14.55 14.51
CA ALA A 72 6.50 14.31 14.99
C ALA A 72 7.43 13.81 13.86
N LEU A 73 6.93 12.95 12.97
CA LEU A 73 7.69 12.44 11.82
C LEU A 73 8.05 13.57 10.84
N LEU A 74 7.16 14.55 10.65
CA LEU A 74 7.42 15.71 9.77
C LEU A 74 8.56 16.58 10.30
N GLU A 75 8.75 16.60 11.61
CA GLU A 75 9.80 17.31 12.30
C GLU A 75 11.07 16.48 12.50
N GLY A 76 11.10 15.25 11.99
CA GLY A 76 12.22 14.31 12.16
C GLY A 76 12.37 13.79 13.59
N ARG A 77 11.27 13.78 14.35
CA ARG A 77 11.22 13.29 15.73
C ARG A 77 10.53 11.93 15.79
N GLU A 78 10.91 11.13 16.76
CA GLU A 78 10.23 9.89 17.10
C GLU A 78 8.88 10.15 17.80
N ILE A 79 7.89 9.31 17.53
CA ILE A 79 6.60 9.32 18.23
C ILE A 79 6.80 8.63 19.60
N LYS A 80 6.61 9.38 20.68
CA LYS A 80 6.82 8.91 22.06
C LYS A 80 5.56 8.52 22.80
N ASP A 81 4.39 8.81 22.21
CA ASP A 81 3.13 8.51 22.87
C ASP A 81 2.94 7.01 23.03
N ASP A 82 2.49 6.61 24.22
CA ASP A 82 2.22 5.22 24.56
C ASP A 82 1.03 4.71 23.71
N PRO A 83 1.21 3.68 22.90
CA PRO A 83 0.13 3.20 22.08
C PRO A 83 -0.94 2.59 23.01
N HIS A 84 -2.12 3.12 22.95
CA HIS A 84 -3.26 2.36 23.45
C HIS A 84 -3.29 1.04 22.69
N PRO A 85 -3.45 -0.11 23.39
CA PRO A 85 -3.56 -1.40 22.74
C PRO A 85 -4.70 -1.30 21.74
N THR A 86 -4.35 -1.29 20.47
CA THR A 86 -5.32 -1.12 19.40
C THR A 86 -6.30 -2.28 19.45
N GLY A 87 -7.56 -2.00 19.15
CA GLY A 87 -8.59 -3.03 19.07
C GLY A 87 -8.20 -4.21 18.17
N ALA A 88 -7.30 -3.98 17.19
CA ALA A 88 -6.76 -4.99 16.29
C ALA A 88 -6.00 -6.10 17.03
N MET A 89 -5.11 -5.78 17.97
CA MET A 89 -4.37 -6.79 18.73
C MET A 89 -5.28 -7.61 19.64
N ASN A 90 -6.30 -6.97 20.21
CA ASN A 90 -7.33 -7.67 20.98
C ASN A 90 -8.20 -8.58 20.10
N GLN A 91 -8.41 -8.23 18.84
CA GLN A 91 -9.14 -9.07 17.88
C GLN A 91 -8.29 -10.25 17.43
N LEU A 92 -7.01 -10.06 17.09
CA LEU A 92 -6.07 -11.13 16.77
C LEU A 92 -6.01 -12.19 17.86
N GLY A 93 -5.92 -11.78 19.13
CA GLY A 93 -5.87 -12.69 20.27
C GLY A 93 -7.13 -13.57 20.45
N LYS A 94 -8.25 -13.21 19.80
CA LYS A 94 -9.49 -14.00 19.82
C LYS A 94 -9.62 -14.96 18.64
N LEU A 95 -8.76 -14.84 17.64
CA LEU A 95 -8.77 -15.73 16.47
C LEU A 95 -8.10 -17.06 16.82
N GLU A 96 -8.56 -18.12 16.17
CA GLU A 96 -7.96 -19.45 16.29
C GLU A 96 -6.63 -19.53 15.53
N ASP A 97 -5.74 -20.44 15.95
CA ASP A 97 -4.42 -20.64 15.35
C ASP A 97 -4.47 -21.07 13.89
N GLY A 98 -5.59 -21.64 13.45
CA GLY A 98 -5.84 -22.05 12.07
C GLY A 98 -6.20 -20.91 11.11
N ASN A 99 -5.82 -19.66 11.41
CA ASN A 99 -6.10 -18.50 10.57
C ASN A 99 -4.82 -17.76 10.17
N VAL A 100 -4.90 -17.14 9.00
CA VAL A 100 -3.95 -16.11 8.51
C VAL A 100 -4.70 -14.79 8.36
N ALA A 101 -4.00 -13.69 8.51
CA ALA A 101 -4.61 -12.37 8.40
C ALA A 101 -3.69 -11.36 7.70
N GLU A 102 -4.30 -10.25 7.30
CA GLU A 102 -3.62 -9.03 6.88
C GLU A 102 -3.60 -8.07 8.07
N LEU A 103 -2.46 -7.44 8.31
CA LEU A 103 -2.27 -6.46 9.37
C LEU A 103 -1.59 -5.22 8.82
N PHE A 104 -2.16 -4.05 9.13
CA PHE A 104 -1.56 -2.76 8.86
C PHE A 104 -0.96 -2.20 10.14
N PHE A 105 0.17 -1.51 10.03
CA PHE A 105 0.75 -0.77 11.14
C PHE A 105 1.47 0.47 10.66
N SER A 106 1.55 1.48 11.50
CA SER A 106 2.36 2.67 11.32
C SER A 106 3.71 2.51 12.00
N ILE A 107 4.69 3.34 11.63
CA ILE A 107 6.07 3.28 12.13
C ILE A 107 6.37 4.57 12.89
N ARG A 108 7.04 4.46 14.06
CA ARG A 108 7.33 5.59 14.96
C ARG A 108 8.38 6.56 14.44
N THR A 109 9.22 6.11 13.52
CA THR A 109 10.23 6.93 12.84
C THR A 109 10.17 6.65 11.35
N LEU A 110 10.51 7.64 10.51
CA LEU A 110 10.67 7.38 9.08
C LEU A 110 11.85 6.43 8.86
N ARG A 111 11.61 5.34 8.14
CA ARG A 111 12.59 4.29 7.86
C ARG A 111 12.76 4.07 6.36
N SER A 112 13.93 3.57 5.96
CA SER A 112 14.04 3.03 4.61
C SER A 112 13.24 1.72 4.49
N PRO A 113 12.79 1.35 3.29
CA PRO A 113 12.10 0.07 3.09
C PRO A 113 12.94 -1.14 3.54
N GLU A 114 14.25 -1.10 3.34
CA GLU A 114 15.20 -2.14 3.76
C GLU A 114 15.22 -2.31 5.29
N GLU A 115 15.23 -1.19 6.04
CA GLU A 115 15.19 -1.24 7.51
C GLU A 115 13.90 -1.89 8.00
N VAL A 116 12.76 -1.59 7.38
CA VAL A 116 11.46 -2.20 7.73
C VAL A 116 11.46 -3.69 7.45
N LEU A 117 11.96 -4.14 6.29
CA LEU A 117 12.08 -5.56 5.98
C LEU A 117 13.00 -6.28 6.96
N LYS A 118 14.09 -5.64 7.37
CA LYS A 118 15.00 -6.18 8.38
C LYS A 118 14.33 -6.36 9.75
N LEU A 119 13.47 -5.44 10.18
CA LEU A 119 12.69 -5.61 11.41
C LEU A 119 11.70 -6.78 11.27
N LEU A 120 11.03 -6.87 10.12
CA LEU A 120 10.05 -7.93 9.84
C LEU A 120 10.68 -9.32 9.70
N SER A 121 11.96 -9.44 9.33
CA SER A 121 12.64 -10.74 9.17
C SER A 121 12.75 -11.56 10.46
N ASN A 122 12.48 -10.94 11.61
CA ASN A 122 12.41 -11.64 12.90
C ASN A 122 11.09 -12.41 13.11
N TYR A 123 10.12 -12.27 12.21
CA TYR A 123 8.76 -12.80 12.32
C TYR A 123 8.41 -13.59 11.07
N ASP A 124 7.61 -14.64 11.21
CA ASP A 124 7.10 -15.41 10.07
C ASP A 124 5.91 -14.67 9.41
N VAL A 125 6.20 -13.53 8.80
CA VAL A 125 5.23 -12.69 8.08
C VAL A 125 5.81 -12.22 6.74
N LYS A 126 4.93 -11.87 5.81
CA LYS A 126 5.32 -11.35 4.50
C LYS A 126 4.81 -9.91 4.34
N ALA A 127 5.70 -8.98 3.99
CA ALA A 127 5.31 -7.61 3.67
C ALA A 127 4.73 -7.54 2.25
N THR A 128 3.53 -6.95 2.12
CA THR A 128 2.81 -6.83 0.84
C THR A 128 2.82 -5.42 0.29
N SER A 129 2.98 -4.41 1.15
CA SER A 129 3.08 -3.00 0.73
C SER A 129 3.63 -2.12 1.85
N MET A 130 4.13 -0.94 1.49
CA MET A 130 4.58 0.07 2.44
C MET A 130 4.05 1.45 2.05
N ALA A 131 3.65 2.24 3.03
CA ALA A 131 3.21 3.62 2.85
C ALA A 131 4.43 4.54 2.75
N VAL A 132 4.61 5.17 1.61
CA VAL A 132 5.74 6.05 1.33
C VAL A 132 5.44 7.48 1.80
N PHE A 133 6.38 8.09 2.51
CA PHE A 133 6.38 9.50 2.80
C PHE A 133 7.06 10.26 1.66
N ALA A 134 6.33 11.15 1.02
CA ALA A 134 6.79 11.90 -0.14
C ALA A 134 6.66 13.43 0.04
N GLY A 135 6.84 13.91 1.28
CA GLY A 135 6.85 15.35 1.60
C GLY A 135 5.47 15.93 1.93
N GLU A 136 4.45 15.09 2.06
CA GLU A 136 3.09 15.51 2.43
C GLU A 136 3.08 16.25 3.78
N LEU A 137 2.30 17.31 3.87
CA LEU A 137 2.15 18.19 5.03
C LEU A 137 3.42 18.94 5.46
N LYS A 138 4.59 18.56 4.96
CA LYS A 138 5.87 19.22 5.20
C LYS A 138 6.20 20.20 4.09
N ASP A 139 6.31 19.73 2.86
CA ASP A 139 6.71 20.52 1.71
C ASP A 139 5.51 21.06 0.91
N PHE A 140 4.35 20.41 1.04
CA PHE A 140 3.10 20.84 0.43
C PHE A 140 1.87 20.41 1.23
N LYS A 141 0.79 21.17 1.07
CA LYS A 141 -0.48 20.86 1.75
C LYS A 141 -1.30 19.87 0.92
N LEU A 142 -1.94 18.93 1.62
CA LEU A 142 -2.96 18.03 1.08
C LEU A 142 -4.29 18.30 1.75
N GLY A 143 -5.38 17.96 1.07
CA GLY A 143 -6.68 17.77 1.73
C GLY A 143 -6.59 16.57 2.67
N THR A 144 -6.59 16.80 3.97
CA THR A 144 -6.34 15.77 4.97
C THR A 144 -7.51 15.57 5.91
N TYR A 145 -7.68 14.34 6.38
CA TYR A 145 -8.43 14.04 7.58
C TYR A 145 -7.45 13.98 8.77
N SER A 146 -7.64 14.87 9.74
CA SER A 146 -6.99 14.76 11.04
C SER A 146 -7.86 13.91 11.94
N SER A 147 -7.30 12.88 12.57
CA SER A 147 -8.00 12.08 13.59
C SER A 147 -7.88 12.69 14.98
N SER A 148 -6.76 13.33 15.27
CA SER A 148 -6.50 14.03 16.54
C SER A 148 -5.31 14.96 16.37
N GLY A 149 -5.48 16.25 16.42
CA GLY A 149 -4.45 17.32 16.42
C GLY A 149 -3.08 17.07 15.80
N ALA A 150 -2.44 15.94 16.08
CA ALA A 150 -1.12 15.57 15.60
C ALA A 150 -1.11 14.43 14.55
N ASP A 151 -2.22 13.69 14.41
CA ASP A 151 -2.31 12.48 13.60
C ASP A 151 -3.12 12.72 12.33
N TYR A 152 -2.58 12.32 11.21
CA TYR A 152 -3.17 12.50 9.89
C TYR A 152 -3.27 11.18 9.13
N MET A 153 -4.43 10.92 8.56
CA MET A 153 -4.62 9.91 7.53
C MET A 153 -4.60 10.60 6.18
N ILE A 154 -3.59 10.34 5.37
CA ILE A 154 -3.37 11.01 4.11
C ILE A 154 -3.40 10.05 2.93
N PRO A 155 -3.83 10.48 1.73
CA PRO A 155 -3.51 9.77 0.51
C PRO A 155 -1.99 9.70 0.35
N HIS A 156 -1.44 8.50 0.18
CA HIS A 156 0.01 8.26 0.09
C HIS A 156 0.36 7.45 -1.16
N LEU A 157 1.60 7.56 -1.59
CA LEU A 157 2.17 6.62 -2.53
C LEU A 157 2.43 5.28 -1.81
N THR A 158 2.22 4.19 -2.53
CA THR A 158 2.41 2.85 -1.96
C THR A 158 3.53 2.14 -2.69
N LEU A 159 4.60 1.81 -1.97
CA LEU A 159 5.63 0.91 -2.46
C LEU A 159 5.07 -0.52 -2.43
N ARG A 160 5.15 -1.20 -3.56
CA ARG A 160 4.65 -2.57 -3.77
C ARG A 160 5.71 -3.42 -4.45
N PRO A 161 5.59 -4.75 -4.35
CA PRO A 161 6.40 -5.65 -5.16
C PRO A 161 6.29 -5.30 -6.65
N LYS A 162 7.42 -5.39 -7.33
CA LYS A 162 7.54 -5.02 -8.74
C LYS A 162 6.60 -5.85 -9.61
N VAL A 163 5.87 -5.16 -10.48
CA VAL A 163 5.05 -5.78 -11.51
C VAL A 163 5.90 -5.92 -12.78
N GLN A 164 5.95 -7.10 -13.37
CA GLN A 164 6.59 -7.31 -14.66
C GLN A 164 5.53 -7.41 -15.75
N PHE A 165 5.80 -6.76 -16.87
CA PHE A 165 4.99 -6.90 -18.09
C PHE A 165 5.60 -7.99 -18.97
N GLY A 166 4.80 -8.97 -19.37
CA GLY A 166 5.22 -9.98 -20.35
C GLY A 166 5.26 -9.41 -21.77
N ASP A 167 5.89 -10.16 -22.69
CA ASP A 167 6.12 -9.76 -24.09
C ASP A 167 4.83 -9.37 -24.85
N ASN A 168 3.68 -9.81 -24.42
CA ASN A 168 2.37 -9.49 -25.00
C ASN A 168 1.63 -8.39 -24.29
N HIS A 169 2.33 -7.51 -23.58
CA HIS A 169 1.73 -6.48 -22.71
C HIS A 169 0.80 -7.06 -21.61
N SER A 170 0.88 -8.35 -21.36
CA SER A 170 0.18 -8.96 -20.22
C SER A 170 0.93 -8.65 -18.93
N LEU A 171 0.20 -8.21 -17.92
CA LEU A 171 0.73 -8.06 -16.57
C LEU A 171 1.11 -9.42 -16.01
N SER A 172 2.40 -9.67 -15.80
CA SER A 172 2.91 -10.82 -15.07
C SER A 172 3.27 -10.37 -13.65
N LEU A 173 2.46 -10.75 -12.68
CA LEU A 173 2.79 -10.58 -11.28
C LEU A 173 3.60 -11.79 -10.84
N TRP A 174 4.90 -11.58 -10.64
CA TRP A 174 5.79 -12.63 -10.17
C TRP A 174 5.95 -12.65 -8.65
N HIS A 175 5.71 -11.52 -7.99
CA HIS A 175 5.79 -11.41 -6.54
C HIS A 175 4.61 -10.61 -6.01
N THR A 176 3.97 -11.13 -4.99
CA THR A 176 2.85 -10.51 -4.29
C THR A 176 3.29 -9.91 -2.96
N PHE A 177 4.49 -10.25 -2.53
CA PHE A 177 5.14 -9.76 -1.31
C PHE A 177 6.62 -9.51 -1.56
N PHE A 178 7.24 -8.73 -0.68
CA PHE A 178 8.70 -8.52 -0.68
C PHE A 178 9.36 -9.78 -0.12
N SER A 179 10.30 -10.36 -0.86
CA SER A 179 11.11 -11.49 -0.43
C SER A 179 12.53 -11.05 -0.08
N GLU A 180 13.22 -11.83 0.73
CA GLU A 180 14.62 -11.57 1.11
C GLU A 180 15.55 -11.56 -0.10
N ASP A 181 15.25 -12.33 -1.14
CA ASP A 181 16.03 -12.43 -2.38
C ASP A 181 15.80 -11.27 -3.35
N THR A 182 14.83 -10.39 -3.06
CA THR A 182 14.47 -9.31 -3.99
C THR A 182 15.16 -8.02 -3.56
N GLU A 183 16.02 -7.48 -4.43
CA GLU A 183 16.59 -6.17 -4.19
C GLU A 183 15.48 -5.11 -4.11
N ILE A 184 15.15 -4.66 -2.91
CA ILE A 184 14.14 -3.63 -2.66
C ILE A 184 14.39 -2.37 -3.49
N THR A 185 15.66 -2.11 -3.82
CA THR A 185 16.09 -1.02 -4.70
C THR A 185 15.39 -1.03 -6.06
N ASP A 186 15.10 -2.20 -6.62
CA ASP A 186 14.40 -2.29 -7.90
C ASP A 186 12.92 -1.95 -7.77
N HIS A 187 12.29 -2.26 -6.65
CA HIS A 187 10.92 -1.84 -6.36
C HIS A 187 10.83 -0.33 -6.19
N VAL A 188 11.81 0.27 -5.51
CA VAL A 188 11.93 1.73 -5.34
C VAL A 188 12.12 2.42 -6.69
N LYS A 189 13.01 1.93 -7.55
CA LYS A 189 13.21 2.45 -8.91
C LYS A 189 11.92 2.37 -9.73
N GLN A 190 11.21 1.24 -9.64
CA GLN A 190 9.93 1.06 -10.35
C GLN A 190 8.87 2.06 -9.87
N LEU A 191 8.73 2.27 -8.56
CA LEU A 191 7.80 3.26 -8.01
C LEU A 191 8.06 4.65 -8.58
N ILE A 192 9.33 5.09 -8.58
CA ILE A 192 9.71 6.41 -9.09
C ILE A 192 9.42 6.51 -10.60
N ALA A 193 9.77 5.49 -11.37
CA ALA A 193 9.52 5.44 -12.81
C ALA A 193 8.02 5.45 -13.14
N ASP A 194 7.20 4.75 -12.37
CA ASP A 194 5.75 4.71 -12.56
C ASP A 194 5.11 6.07 -12.29
N VAL A 195 5.50 6.75 -11.20
CA VAL A 195 5.01 8.10 -10.88
C VAL A 195 5.45 9.10 -11.95
N GLU A 196 6.70 9.04 -12.40
CA GLU A 196 7.21 9.88 -13.48
C GLU A 196 6.43 9.67 -14.78
N TRP A 197 6.26 8.41 -15.18
CA TRP A 197 5.49 8.09 -16.37
C TRP A 197 4.04 8.58 -16.29
N MET A 198 3.40 8.42 -15.12
CA MET A 198 2.03 8.90 -14.91
C MET A 198 1.92 10.41 -15.02
N THR A 199 2.81 11.16 -14.37
CA THR A 199 2.81 12.62 -14.37
C THR A 199 3.09 13.20 -15.74
N ASP A 200 3.92 12.53 -16.55
CA ASP A 200 4.30 12.99 -17.88
C ASP A 200 3.26 12.65 -18.98
N ASN A 201 2.54 11.55 -18.81
CA ASN A 201 1.71 10.98 -19.90
C ASN A 201 0.20 10.99 -19.62
N ILE A 202 -0.23 11.27 -18.39
CA ILE A 202 -1.65 11.14 -18.01
C ILE A 202 -2.13 12.40 -17.30
N LYS A 203 -3.34 12.84 -17.65
CA LYS A 203 -4.06 13.90 -16.94
C LYS A 203 -5.06 13.28 -15.98
N TYR A 204 -4.88 13.50 -14.69
CA TYR A 204 -5.75 12.98 -13.62
C TYR A 204 -5.83 13.97 -12.46
N ASN A 205 -6.82 13.78 -11.58
CA ASN A 205 -6.93 14.57 -10.36
C ASN A 205 -5.82 14.15 -9.38
N GLY A 206 -5.02 15.11 -8.92
CA GLY A 206 -3.87 14.86 -8.04
C GLY A 206 -2.52 14.84 -8.76
N VAL A 207 -2.45 15.13 -10.07
CA VAL A 207 -1.19 15.16 -10.82
C VAL A 207 -0.21 16.19 -10.25
N ASP A 208 -0.69 17.35 -9.83
CA ASP A 208 0.14 18.41 -9.26
C ASP A 208 0.77 18.00 -7.92
N GLU A 209 0.06 17.22 -7.13
CA GLU A 209 0.57 16.63 -5.90
C GLU A 209 1.63 15.56 -6.20
N ASP A 210 1.39 14.70 -7.19
CA ASP A 210 2.33 13.64 -7.55
C ASP A 210 3.62 14.20 -8.18
N ILE A 211 3.57 15.33 -8.89
CA ILE A 211 4.77 16.06 -9.33
C ILE A 211 5.60 16.51 -8.13
N LYS A 212 4.97 17.04 -7.08
CA LYS A 212 5.66 17.47 -5.85
C LYS A 212 6.25 16.27 -5.11
N ARG A 213 5.51 15.16 -5.01
CA ARG A 213 5.98 13.90 -4.43
C ARG A 213 7.21 13.37 -5.17
N LEU A 214 7.15 13.34 -6.50
CA LEU A 214 8.28 12.90 -7.32
C LEU A 214 9.53 13.75 -7.08
N ALA A 215 9.37 15.07 -7.02
CA ALA A 215 10.47 15.99 -6.71
C ALA A 215 11.07 15.73 -5.31
N TYR A 216 10.20 15.47 -4.31
CA TYR A 216 10.64 15.12 -2.97
C TYR A 216 11.43 13.81 -2.95
N LEU A 217 10.89 12.74 -3.56
CA LEU A 217 11.52 11.42 -3.59
C LEU A 217 12.87 11.42 -4.29
N ARG A 218 13.02 12.18 -5.37
CA ARG A 218 14.30 12.35 -6.08
C ARG A 218 15.37 13.04 -5.24
N LYS A 219 14.95 13.97 -4.38
CA LYS A 219 15.85 14.73 -3.52
C LYS A 219 16.22 13.99 -2.23
N ASN A 220 15.26 13.30 -1.61
CA ASN A 220 15.40 12.79 -0.25
C ASN A 220 15.48 11.25 -0.18
N GLY A 221 15.24 10.55 -1.29
CA GLY A 221 15.08 9.10 -1.31
C GLY A 221 13.69 8.66 -0.82
N VAL A 222 13.48 7.34 -0.78
CA VAL A 222 12.22 6.75 -0.34
C VAL A 222 12.32 6.38 1.13
N GLN A 223 11.41 6.93 1.92
CA GLN A 223 11.19 6.58 3.32
C GLN A 223 9.73 6.18 3.50
N VAL A 224 9.46 5.29 4.46
CA VAL A 224 8.14 4.76 4.73
C VAL A 224 7.73 5.04 6.18
N TYR A 225 6.43 5.18 6.41
CA TYR A 225 5.86 5.45 7.73
C TYR A 225 4.77 4.43 8.13
N GLY A 226 4.59 3.39 7.34
CA GLY A 226 3.69 2.28 7.62
C GLY A 226 3.89 1.14 6.65
N ALA A 227 3.44 -0.04 7.03
CA ALA A 227 3.50 -1.23 6.20
C ALA A 227 2.26 -2.12 6.37
N THR A 228 1.99 -2.92 5.34
CA THR A 228 1.02 -4.02 5.38
C THR A 228 1.77 -5.32 5.34
N VAL A 229 1.40 -6.22 6.23
CA VAL A 229 1.93 -7.58 6.28
C VAL A 229 0.80 -8.60 6.27
N THR A 230 1.13 -9.83 5.89
CA THR A 230 0.25 -10.97 6.02
C THR A 230 1.00 -12.16 6.61
N GLY A 231 0.32 -12.98 7.40
CA GLY A 231 0.91 -14.15 8.03
C GLY A 231 -0.01 -14.83 9.02
N PRO A 232 0.48 -15.88 9.70
CA PRO A 232 -0.23 -16.53 10.79
C PRO A 232 -0.62 -15.55 11.89
N VAL A 233 -1.83 -15.68 12.43
CA VAL A 233 -2.35 -14.73 13.44
C VAL A 233 -1.44 -14.65 14.66
N ARG A 234 -0.78 -15.75 15.07
CA ARG A 234 0.14 -15.76 16.22
C ARG A 234 1.46 -15.03 15.93
N GLU A 235 1.94 -15.06 14.69
CA GLU A 235 3.11 -14.28 14.29
C GLU A 235 2.78 -12.78 14.22
N LEU A 236 1.60 -12.46 13.67
CA LEU A 236 1.11 -11.08 13.64
C LEU A 236 0.92 -10.48 15.05
N GLU A 237 0.49 -11.27 16.04
CA GLU A 237 0.38 -10.81 17.42
C GLU A 237 1.73 -10.41 18.05
N LYS A 238 2.82 -11.07 17.66
CA LYS A 238 4.17 -10.76 18.16
C LYS A 238 4.65 -9.39 17.72
N LEU A 239 4.13 -8.85 16.61
CA LEU A 239 4.53 -7.52 16.09
C LEU A 239 4.24 -6.39 17.09
N LYS A 240 3.37 -6.58 18.06
CA LYS A 240 3.15 -5.63 19.18
C LYS A 240 4.39 -5.45 20.07
N GLU A 241 5.30 -6.41 20.05
CA GLU A 241 6.54 -6.39 20.85
C GLU A 241 7.63 -5.52 20.18
N GLU A 242 7.47 -5.24 18.87
CA GLU A 242 8.37 -4.35 18.14
C GLU A 242 8.04 -2.89 18.47
N GLN A 243 8.96 -2.22 19.16
CA GLN A 243 8.77 -0.86 19.66
C GLN A 243 8.61 0.18 18.55
N GLU A 244 9.14 -0.10 17.35
CA GLU A 244 9.02 0.77 16.19
C GLU A 244 7.61 0.77 15.57
N PHE A 245 6.78 -0.26 15.86
CA PHE A 245 5.45 -0.42 15.27
C PHE A 245 4.35 0.07 16.22
N TRP A 246 3.35 0.74 15.65
CA TRP A 246 2.22 1.27 16.40
C TRP A 246 0.98 1.39 15.50
N GLU A 247 -0.18 1.75 16.07
CA GLU A 247 -1.46 1.92 15.36
C GLU A 247 -1.79 0.74 14.44
N PHE A 248 -1.88 -0.43 15.06
CA PHE A 248 -2.23 -1.66 14.35
C PHE A 248 -3.69 -1.67 13.94
N ARG A 249 -3.96 -2.11 12.71
CA ARG A 249 -5.31 -2.31 12.16
C ARG A 249 -5.40 -3.67 11.51
N LEU A 250 -6.41 -4.44 11.89
CA LEU A 250 -6.66 -5.76 11.33
C LEU A 250 -7.39 -5.61 10.00
N GLY A 251 -6.83 -6.22 8.96
CA GLY A 251 -7.42 -6.31 7.65
C GLY A 251 -8.23 -7.60 7.49
N ARG A 252 -8.07 -8.25 6.36
CA ARG A 252 -8.78 -9.47 6.02
C ARG A 252 -8.22 -10.67 6.78
N ILE A 253 -9.11 -11.63 7.08
CA ILE A 253 -8.79 -12.88 7.74
C ILE A 253 -9.22 -14.01 6.80
N GLU A 254 -8.38 -15.03 6.67
CA GLU A 254 -8.67 -16.25 5.91
C GLU A 254 -8.26 -17.48 6.72
N VAL A 255 -8.79 -18.64 6.33
CA VAL A 255 -8.35 -19.90 6.90
C VAL A 255 -6.88 -20.17 6.57
N TRP A 256 -6.23 -21.00 7.38
CA TRP A 256 -4.82 -21.36 7.23
C TRP A 256 -4.47 -21.75 5.79
N ASN A 257 -3.52 -21.05 5.23
CA ASN A 257 -2.97 -21.28 3.89
C ASN A 257 -1.48 -20.91 3.82
N TRP A 258 -0.81 -20.98 4.97
CA TRP A 258 0.58 -20.61 5.14
C TRP A 258 1.46 -21.86 5.12
N ASP A 259 2.39 -21.95 4.15
CA ASP A 259 3.38 -23.03 4.00
C ASP A 259 4.79 -22.42 3.87
#